data_4bfc43faee5c9b404dfe434cb36ff19b
#
_entry.id   4bfc43faee5c9b404dfe434cb36ff19b
#
_cell.length_a   1.000
_cell.length_b   1.000
_cell.length_c   1.000
_cell.angle_alpha   90.00
_cell.angle_beta   90.00
_cell.angle_gamma   90.00
#
_symmetry.space_group_name_H-M   'P 1'
#
loop_
_entity.id
_entity.type
_entity.pdbx_description
1 polymer ?
#
loop_
_entity_poly.entity_id
_entity_poly.type
_entity_poly.pdbx_seq_one_letter_code
_entity_poly.pdbx_strand_id
1 'polypeptide(L)'
;MKNTTYITPLLPGFSRQIMRRKPRSVQQKLAEKLALLRQKSFKQIGEVFEKFIPRVLLKPESSGAMSRRRLFSKENTFWAFFSQVLDADGGCMEVVRKLQSYASIKGIMVPSSSTASYCAARKKLNEQMLSDILAHTADRLDQMPEAGMLNNRRVIVVDGTGVSMPDTPQSQLVWPQTASQRPGCGFPTARICACFSLESGALLSYAIGNKKNHELPLFRQQWEIFRPGDIFLGDKGFCSYFDITNLKKQGVDSVVTLARRTPVNDASCIKKLGPDDLMISWKRPVHSANLSYSQDEWAKLPEELILRQIRVAVNNPGFRTQEFYIVTTLLDAVQYPASELAEVYFKRWDVELFFRDIKTTMKMDTLRCLTPEMIRKEILMHFIAYNCVRRLMFEAAEEADIEVRVVSFKGSLQALRNWEPHLNQAKVSNSERFRLISDLYDAMTNTPLRQRPGRSEPRCLKRRPKNYQRLTAPRHEMKEIPHKNRYRAENS
;
A
#
# COMPACT_ATOMS: atom_id res chain seq x y z
N MET A 1 3.60 -3.43 -55.40
CA MET A 1 4.32 -3.89 -54.20
C MET A 1 4.87 -2.65 -53.51
N LYS A 2 4.26 -2.20 -52.43
CA LYS A 2 4.72 -1.06 -51.64
C LYS A 2 5.58 -1.59 -50.48
N ASN A 3 6.87 -1.35 -50.53
CA ASN A 3 7.80 -1.63 -49.41
C ASN A 3 7.49 -0.71 -48.25
N THR A 4 6.93 -1.26 -47.22
CA THR A 4 6.78 -0.57 -45.93
C THR A 4 8.05 -0.82 -45.16
N THR A 5 8.92 0.19 -45.09
CA THR A 5 10.12 0.18 -44.25
C THR A 5 9.70 0.28 -42.78
N TYR A 6 9.81 -0.80 -42.04
CA TYR A 6 9.61 -0.79 -40.59
C TYR A 6 10.85 -0.15 -39.93
N ILE A 7 10.63 0.95 -39.23
CA ILE A 7 11.64 1.53 -38.36
C ILE A 7 11.78 0.59 -37.14
N THR A 8 12.90 -0.09 -37.06
CA THR A 8 13.25 -0.93 -35.92
C THR A 8 13.54 -0.06 -34.69
N PRO A 9 13.00 -0.37 -33.52
CA PRO A 9 13.36 0.33 -32.30
C PRO A 9 14.86 0.10 -31.96
N LEU A 10 15.48 1.09 -31.36
CA LEU A 10 16.91 1.22 -31.06
C LEU A 10 17.53 0.11 -30.16
N LEU A 11 16.82 -0.90 -29.77
CA LEU A 11 17.32 -2.00 -28.94
C LEU A 11 17.19 -3.35 -29.67
N PRO A 12 18.30 -3.99 -30.04
CA PRO A 12 18.26 -5.32 -30.66
C PRO A 12 17.71 -6.38 -29.69
N GLY A 13 16.71 -7.12 -30.11
CA GLY A 13 16.12 -8.23 -29.35
C GLY A 13 14.71 -7.99 -28.79
N PHE A 14 14.20 -6.78 -28.82
CA PHE A 14 12.87 -6.43 -28.24
C PHE A 14 11.67 -6.74 -29.18
N SER A 15 11.90 -6.88 -30.48
CA SER A 15 10.82 -6.89 -31.46
C SER A 15 10.07 -8.23 -31.65
N ARG A 16 10.63 -9.37 -31.22
CA ARG A 16 10.03 -10.69 -31.56
C ARG A 16 8.98 -11.23 -30.59
N GLN A 17 8.88 -10.75 -29.37
CA GLN A 17 7.93 -11.26 -28.39
C GLN A 17 6.64 -10.43 -28.28
N ILE A 18 6.63 -9.20 -28.76
CA ILE A 18 5.48 -8.29 -28.70
C ILE A 18 4.43 -8.59 -29.78
N MET A 19 4.80 -9.30 -30.87
CA MET A 19 3.92 -9.47 -32.04
C MET A 19 3.11 -10.79 -32.08
N ARG A 20 2.88 -11.50 -30.98
CA ARG A 20 2.18 -12.80 -31.02
C ARG A 20 0.70 -12.80 -30.61
N ARG A 21 0.05 -11.67 -30.45
CA ARG A 21 -1.42 -11.66 -30.39
C ARG A 21 -1.98 -11.04 -31.66
N LYS A 22 -2.88 -11.79 -32.36
CA LYS A 22 -3.68 -11.23 -33.46
C LYS A 22 -4.40 -10.00 -32.93
N PRO A 23 -4.22 -8.81 -33.51
CA PRO A 23 -4.95 -7.63 -33.08
C PRO A 23 -6.44 -7.89 -33.35
N ARG A 24 -7.29 -7.86 -32.31
CA ARG A 24 -8.71 -7.52 -32.54
C ARG A 24 -8.71 -6.22 -33.31
N SER A 25 -9.57 -6.12 -34.36
CA SER A 25 -9.52 -4.98 -35.25
C SER A 25 -9.53 -3.68 -34.47
N VAL A 26 -8.46 -2.91 -34.59
CA VAL A 26 -8.24 -1.61 -33.91
C VAL A 26 -9.46 -0.70 -34.11
N GLN A 27 -10.16 -0.85 -35.23
CA GLN A 27 -11.35 -0.08 -35.58
C GLN A 27 -12.61 -0.42 -34.74
N GLN A 28 -12.82 -1.69 -34.36
CA GLN A 28 -13.93 -2.07 -33.48
C GLN A 28 -13.68 -1.63 -32.02
N LYS A 29 -12.49 -1.86 -31.51
CA LYS A 29 -12.09 -1.34 -30.17
C LYS A 29 -12.15 0.19 -30.11
N LEU A 30 -11.78 0.87 -31.20
CA LEU A 30 -11.82 2.33 -31.28
C LEU A 30 -13.27 2.86 -31.33
N ALA A 31 -14.18 2.18 -32.04
CA ALA A 31 -15.58 2.59 -32.16
C ALA A 31 -16.36 2.41 -30.84
N GLU A 32 -16.15 1.30 -30.14
CA GLU A 32 -16.75 1.04 -28.81
C GLU A 32 -16.22 2.02 -27.76
N LYS A 33 -14.91 2.28 -27.77
CA LYS A 33 -14.29 3.26 -26.90
C LYS A 33 -14.69 4.70 -27.21
N LEU A 34 -14.85 5.08 -28.48
CA LEU A 34 -15.38 6.39 -28.87
C LEU A 34 -16.83 6.60 -28.41
N ALA A 35 -17.63 5.55 -28.33
CA ALA A 35 -18.99 5.63 -27.80
C ALA A 35 -19.00 5.88 -26.27
N LEU A 36 -18.15 5.18 -25.53
CA LEU A 36 -17.94 5.40 -24.08
C LEU A 36 -17.33 6.78 -23.77
N LEU A 37 -16.55 7.35 -24.70
CA LEU A 37 -15.80 8.58 -24.54
C LEU A 37 -16.54 9.84 -24.85
N ARG A 38 -17.59 9.79 -25.65
CA ARG A 38 -18.50 10.92 -25.81
C ARG A 38 -19.09 11.41 -24.47
N GLN A 39 -18.94 10.61 -23.41
CA GLN A 39 -19.34 10.97 -22.05
C GLN A 39 -18.17 11.41 -21.12
N LYS A 40 -16.91 11.34 -21.53
CA LYS A 40 -15.78 11.60 -20.63
C LYS A 40 -14.68 12.43 -21.31
N SER A 41 -14.55 13.73 -21.00
CA SER A 41 -13.43 14.56 -21.47
C SER A 41 -12.22 14.43 -20.53
N PHE A 42 -11.07 14.13 -21.08
CA PHE A 42 -9.80 13.98 -20.36
C PHE A 42 -8.85 15.13 -20.62
N LYS A 43 -8.25 15.69 -19.61
CA LYS A 43 -7.22 16.74 -19.67
C LYS A 43 -6.11 16.46 -18.67
N GLN A 44 -4.91 16.00 -19.07
CA GLN A 44 -3.62 15.85 -18.33
C GLN A 44 -3.51 14.67 -17.33
N ILE A 45 -2.28 14.38 -16.78
CA ILE A 45 -2.08 13.35 -15.74
C ILE A 45 -2.95 13.57 -14.53
N GLY A 46 -3.16 14.83 -14.16
CA GLY A 46 -4.21 15.18 -13.23
C GLY A 46 -5.53 14.57 -13.63
N GLU A 47 -5.83 14.40 -14.91
CA GLU A 47 -7.11 13.90 -15.43
C GLU A 47 -7.24 12.38 -15.43
N VAL A 48 -6.15 11.63 -15.58
CA VAL A 48 -6.17 10.16 -15.33
C VAL A 48 -6.61 9.90 -13.90
N PHE A 49 -6.16 10.73 -12.96
CA PHE A 49 -6.47 10.61 -11.54
C PHE A 49 -7.55 11.59 -11.05
N GLU A 50 -8.00 12.56 -11.85
CA GLU A 50 -8.98 13.58 -11.44
C GLU A 50 -10.33 13.04 -11.01
N LYS A 51 -10.77 11.95 -11.60
CA LYS A 51 -12.00 11.28 -11.16
C LYS A 51 -11.82 10.55 -9.85
N PHE A 52 -10.57 10.26 -9.51
CA PHE A 52 -10.20 9.51 -8.33
C PHE A 52 -9.72 10.43 -7.20
N ILE A 53 -9.10 11.57 -7.56
CA ILE A 53 -8.66 12.59 -6.61
C ILE A 53 -9.62 13.79 -6.70
N PRO A 54 -10.33 14.15 -5.61
CA PRO A 54 -11.34 15.20 -5.64
C PRO A 54 -10.70 16.57 -5.90
N ARG A 55 -10.97 17.16 -7.06
CA ARG A 55 -10.47 18.49 -7.43
C ARG A 55 -10.83 19.59 -6.41
N VAL A 56 -11.97 19.43 -5.72
CA VAL A 56 -12.42 20.40 -4.72
C VAL A 56 -11.41 20.57 -3.60
N LEU A 57 -10.72 19.50 -3.20
CA LEU A 57 -9.70 19.53 -2.16
C LEU A 57 -8.40 20.18 -2.61
N LEU A 58 -8.15 20.27 -3.93
CA LEU A 58 -6.96 20.87 -4.50
C LEU A 58 -7.16 22.36 -4.87
N LYS A 59 -8.35 22.93 -4.72
CA LYS A 59 -8.61 24.34 -4.94
C LYS A 59 -7.75 25.20 -4.01
N PRO A 60 -7.31 26.40 -4.48
CA PRO A 60 -6.62 27.36 -3.62
C PRO A 60 -7.42 27.69 -2.38
N GLU A 61 -6.75 27.92 -1.25
CA GLU A 61 -7.39 28.40 -0.04
C GLU A 61 -7.93 29.84 -0.26
N SER A 62 -8.96 30.20 0.49
CA SER A 62 -9.55 31.54 0.41
C SER A 62 -8.59 32.64 0.90
N SER A 63 -7.76 32.32 1.89
CA SER A 63 -6.77 33.23 2.48
C SER A 63 -5.57 32.47 3.04
N GLY A 64 -4.47 33.17 3.37
CA GLY A 64 -3.33 32.58 4.05
C GLY A 64 -2.43 31.72 3.16
N ALA A 65 -1.98 30.61 3.69
CA ALA A 65 -1.10 29.67 2.98
C ALA A 65 -1.85 29.02 1.81
N MET A 66 -1.20 28.89 0.64
CA MET A 66 -1.76 28.28 -0.59
C MET A 66 -2.95 29.03 -1.23
N SER A 67 -3.25 30.30 -0.84
CA SER A 67 -4.30 31.14 -1.45
C SER A 67 -3.85 31.80 -2.77
N ARG A 68 -2.55 32.01 -2.97
CA ARG A 68 -2.01 32.75 -4.13
C ARG A 68 -1.74 31.84 -5.31
N ARG A 69 -2.06 32.29 -6.53
CA ARG A 69 -1.68 31.64 -7.79
C ARG A 69 -0.18 31.85 -8.06
N ARG A 70 0.64 30.91 -7.60
CA ARG A 70 2.08 30.84 -7.86
C ARG A 70 2.39 29.55 -8.61
N LEU A 71 3.64 29.38 -9.08
CA LEU A 71 4.08 28.14 -9.72
C LEU A 71 3.74 26.92 -8.84
N PHE A 72 4.08 26.98 -7.56
CA PHE A 72 3.71 25.98 -6.56
C PHE A 72 2.40 26.39 -5.86
N SER A 73 1.30 26.42 -6.62
CA SER A 73 -0.06 26.47 -6.08
C SER A 73 -0.35 25.18 -5.27
N LYS A 74 -1.45 25.14 -4.56
CA LYS A 74 -1.90 23.93 -3.82
C LYS A 74 -1.94 22.71 -4.74
N GLU A 75 -2.62 22.81 -5.87
CA GLU A 75 -2.76 21.75 -6.86
C GLU A 75 -1.41 21.34 -7.47
N ASN A 76 -0.62 22.30 -7.99
CA ASN A 76 0.70 22.00 -8.57
C ASN A 76 1.65 21.36 -7.54
N THR A 77 1.58 21.78 -6.28
CA THR A 77 2.40 21.20 -5.19
C THR A 77 1.99 19.78 -4.89
N PHE A 78 0.68 19.50 -4.85
CA PHE A 78 0.15 18.15 -4.67
C PHE A 78 0.65 17.23 -5.79
N TRP A 79 0.44 17.59 -7.07
CA TRP A 79 0.86 16.76 -8.19
C TRP A 79 2.39 16.60 -8.30
N ALA A 80 3.13 17.62 -7.95
CA ALA A 80 4.59 17.57 -7.86
C ALA A 80 5.04 16.56 -6.77
N PHE A 81 4.40 16.56 -5.61
CA PHE A 81 4.69 15.62 -4.53
C PHE A 81 4.23 14.20 -4.88
N PHE A 82 3.08 14.06 -5.49
CA PHE A 82 2.57 12.79 -6.02
C PHE A 82 3.54 12.18 -7.04
N SER A 83 3.98 12.97 -8.03
CA SER A 83 5.00 12.53 -8.99
C SER A 83 6.31 12.16 -8.32
N GLN A 84 6.72 12.89 -7.27
CA GLN A 84 7.94 12.58 -6.52
C GLN A 84 7.92 11.18 -5.89
N VAL A 85 6.83 10.76 -5.28
CA VAL A 85 6.73 9.43 -4.65
C VAL A 85 6.57 8.30 -5.66
N LEU A 86 6.07 8.61 -6.86
CA LEU A 86 6.01 7.66 -7.97
C LEU A 86 7.37 7.44 -8.65
N ASP A 87 8.28 8.40 -8.57
CA ASP A 87 9.57 8.34 -9.24
C ASP A 87 10.50 7.26 -8.67
N ALA A 88 11.35 6.74 -9.55
CA ALA A 88 12.35 5.76 -9.16
C ALA A 88 13.37 6.33 -8.17
N ASP A 89 13.73 7.59 -8.29
CA ASP A 89 14.70 8.27 -7.43
C ASP A 89 14.07 9.13 -6.35
N GLY A 90 12.88 9.70 -6.60
CA GLY A 90 12.09 10.45 -5.64
C GLY A 90 12.79 11.69 -5.07
N GLY A 91 13.76 12.25 -5.78
CA GLY A 91 14.51 13.43 -5.37
C GLY A 91 13.73 14.72 -5.62
N CYS A 92 13.88 15.73 -4.73
CA CYS A 92 13.26 17.05 -4.96
C CYS A 92 13.78 17.72 -6.23
N MET A 93 15.03 17.45 -6.63
CA MET A 93 15.63 17.98 -7.85
C MET A 93 14.96 17.38 -9.09
N GLU A 94 14.61 16.10 -9.06
CA GLU A 94 13.90 15.44 -10.16
C GLU A 94 12.56 16.11 -10.43
N VAL A 95 11.80 16.42 -9.38
CA VAL A 95 10.54 17.18 -9.50
C VAL A 95 10.76 18.54 -10.16
N VAL A 96 11.81 19.27 -9.75
CA VAL A 96 12.13 20.57 -10.34
C VAL A 96 12.50 20.42 -11.83
N ARG A 97 13.26 19.38 -12.20
CA ARG A 97 13.61 19.09 -13.61
C ARG A 97 12.37 18.75 -14.45
N LYS A 98 11.45 17.96 -13.93
CA LYS A 98 10.17 17.68 -14.60
C LYS A 98 9.36 18.97 -14.83
N LEU A 99 9.28 19.85 -13.82
CA LEU A 99 8.60 21.13 -13.95
C LEU A 99 9.28 22.06 -14.97
N GLN A 100 10.62 22.03 -15.03
CA GLN A 100 11.38 22.80 -16.04
C GLN A 100 11.09 22.27 -17.45
N SER A 101 11.13 20.96 -17.65
CA SER A 101 10.80 20.31 -18.92
C SER A 101 9.36 20.65 -19.35
N TYR A 102 8.40 20.54 -18.44
CA TYR A 102 7.01 20.89 -18.69
C TYR A 102 6.84 22.36 -19.08
N ALA A 103 7.50 23.29 -18.35
CA ALA A 103 7.46 24.72 -18.65
C ALA A 103 8.04 25.00 -20.05
N SER A 104 9.15 24.35 -20.41
CA SER A 104 9.77 24.49 -21.73
C SER A 104 8.82 23.98 -22.84
N ILE A 105 8.21 22.81 -22.68
CA ILE A 105 7.25 22.24 -23.64
C ILE A 105 6.04 23.16 -23.84
N LYS A 106 5.57 23.79 -22.76
CA LYS A 106 4.42 24.75 -22.79
C LYS A 106 4.80 26.15 -23.29
N GLY A 107 6.08 26.44 -23.53
CA GLY A 107 6.54 27.77 -23.89
C GLY A 107 6.33 28.85 -22.82
N ILE A 108 6.31 28.43 -21.54
CA ILE A 108 6.20 29.35 -20.39
C ILE A 108 7.56 29.50 -19.70
N MET A 109 7.68 30.52 -18.85
CA MET A 109 8.94 30.82 -18.17
C MET A 109 9.41 29.60 -17.33
N VAL A 110 10.62 29.14 -17.64
CA VAL A 110 11.23 27.99 -16.96
C VAL A 110 11.61 28.39 -15.52
N PRO A 111 11.15 27.66 -14.50
CA PRO A 111 11.48 27.96 -13.10
C PRO A 111 12.98 27.76 -12.82
N SER A 112 13.48 28.39 -11.76
CA SER A 112 14.85 28.20 -11.30
C SER A 112 15.09 26.75 -10.88
N SER A 113 16.34 26.28 -10.92
CA SER A 113 16.74 24.92 -10.52
C SER A 113 16.78 24.73 -8.99
N SER A 114 16.43 25.75 -8.19
CA SER A 114 16.40 25.63 -6.73
C SER A 114 15.20 24.80 -6.26
N THR A 115 15.46 23.83 -5.38
CA THR A 115 14.42 23.03 -4.73
C THR A 115 13.74 23.74 -3.57
N ALA A 116 14.28 24.86 -3.10
CA ALA A 116 13.83 25.55 -1.89
C ALA A 116 12.34 25.94 -1.96
N SER A 117 11.90 26.52 -3.09
CA SER A 117 10.50 26.93 -3.29
C SER A 117 9.54 25.75 -3.27
N TYR A 118 9.93 24.62 -3.88
CA TYR A 118 9.15 23.39 -3.85
C TYR A 118 9.08 22.80 -2.43
N CYS A 119 10.21 22.71 -1.74
CA CYS A 119 10.24 22.21 -0.35
C CYS A 119 9.40 23.09 0.59
N ALA A 120 9.46 24.42 0.44
CA ALA A 120 8.64 25.35 1.21
C ALA A 120 7.14 25.22 0.89
N ALA A 121 6.78 25.00 -0.36
CA ALA A 121 5.39 24.78 -0.77
C ALA A 121 4.84 23.46 -0.20
N ARG A 122 5.61 22.38 -0.27
CA ARG A 122 5.25 21.07 0.24
C ARG A 122 4.94 21.08 1.75
N LYS A 123 5.70 21.85 2.54
CA LYS A 123 5.40 22.06 3.98
C LYS A 123 4.02 22.69 4.21
N LYS A 124 3.53 23.49 3.31
CA LYS A 124 2.25 24.21 3.43
C LYS A 124 1.03 23.36 3.06
N LEU A 125 1.20 22.19 2.43
CA LEU A 125 0.09 21.27 2.22
C LEU A 125 -0.50 20.85 3.56
N ASN A 126 -1.83 20.89 3.65
CA ASN A 126 -2.54 20.49 4.85
C ASN A 126 -2.53 18.95 4.97
N GLU A 127 -2.18 18.42 6.15
CA GLU A 127 -2.14 16.99 6.43
C GLU A 127 -3.55 16.38 6.39
N GLN A 128 -4.57 17.12 6.93
CA GLN A 128 -5.96 16.67 6.89
C GLN A 128 -6.47 16.54 5.45
N MET A 129 -6.18 17.49 4.58
CA MET A 129 -6.52 17.40 3.16
C MET A 129 -5.93 16.12 2.51
N LEU A 130 -4.69 15.77 2.83
CA LEU A 130 -4.09 14.53 2.32
C LEU A 130 -4.79 13.29 2.89
N SER A 131 -5.20 13.33 4.16
CA SER A 131 -6.00 12.25 4.78
C SER A 131 -7.35 12.11 4.11
N ASP A 132 -8.04 13.22 3.82
CA ASP A 132 -9.33 13.23 3.12
C ASP A 132 -9.21 12.65 1.70
N ILE A 133 -8.11 12.99 0.99
CA ILE A 133 -7.82 12.41 -0.33
C ILE A 133 -7.55 10.91 -0.22
N LEU A 134 -6.81 10.47 0.79
CA LEU A 134 -6.58 9.04 1.02
C LEU A 134 -7.88 8.30 1.25
N ALA A 135 -8.74 8.81 2.15
CA ALA A 135 -10.04 8.20 2.44
C ALA A 135 -10.92 8.12 1.18
N HIS A 136 -10.98 9.20 0.39
CA HIS A 136 -11.74 9.22 -0.87
C HIS A 136 -11.20 8.22 -1.89
N THR A 137 -9.87 8.13 -2.06
CA THR A 137 -9.26 7.18 -2.99
C THR A 137 -9.46 5.74 -2.53
N ALA A 138 -9.41 5.50 -1.22
CA ALA A 138 -9.67 4.20 -0.63
C ALA A 138 -11.10 3.73 -0.90
N ASP A 139 -12.10 4.57 -0.58
CA ASP A 139 -13.50 4.24 -0.79
C ASP A 139 -13.83 3.96 -2.27
N ARG A 140 -13.31 4.79 -3.17
CA ARG A 140 -13.50 4.60 -4.61
C ARG A 140 -12.86 3.31 -5.14
N LEU A 141 -11.71 2.93 -4.63
CA LEU A 141 -11.03 1.70 -5.04
C LEU A 141 -11.71 0.46 -4.43
N ASP A 142 -12.18 0.56 -3.19
CA ASP A 142 -12.85 -0.52 -2.49
C ASP A 142 -14.21 -0.90 -3.11
N GLN A 143 -14.83 0.03 -3.86
CA GLN A 143 -16.09 -0.18 -4.59
C GLN A 143 -15.89 -0.78 -5.99
N MET A 144 -14.67 -0.99 -6.47
CA MET A 144 -14.41 -1.48 -7.83
C MET A 144 -14.64 -3.00 -8.03
N PRO A 145 -14.32 -3.89 -7.07
CA PRO A 145 -14.61 -5.31 -7.23
C PRO A 145 -16.13 -5.58 -7.32
N GLU A 146 -16.53 -6.37 -8.30
CA GLU A 146 -17.94 -6.72 -8.50
C GLU A 146 -18.45 -7.78 -7.50
N ALA A 147 -17.55 -8.61 -7.00
CA ALA A 147 -17.86 -9.68 -6.06
C ALA A 147 -16.91 -9.68 -4.86
N GLY A 148 -17.46 -9.88 -3.67
CA GLY A 148 -16.72 -10.11 -2.44
C GLY A 148 -16.51 -11.61 -2.17
N MET A 149 -15.72 -11.92 -1.14
CA MET A 149 -15.51 -13.26 -0.61
C MET A 149 -16.56 -13.57 0.48
N LEU A 150 -16.64 -14.82 0.88
CA LEU A 150 -17.48 -15.24 2.02
C LEU A 150 -18.90 -14.67 1.93
N ASN A 151 -19.66 -15.13 0.93
CA ASN A 151 -21.01 -14.64 0.64
C ASN A 151 -21.08 -13.15 0.27
N ASN A 152 -20.15 -12.71 -0.53
CA ASN A 152 -20.08 -11.33 -1.03
C ASN A 152 -19.90 -10.28 0.08
N ARG A 153 -19.26 -10.68 1.19
CA ARG A 153 -18.92 -9.77 2.29
C ARG A 153 -17.55 -9.14 2.07
N ARG A 154 -17.43 -7.90 2.49
CA ARG A 154 -16.17 -7.15 2.46
C ARG A 154 -15.19 -7.70 3.50
N VAL A 155 -14.00 -8.11 3.07
CA VAL A 155 -12.93 -8.62 3.95
C VAL A 155 -11.84 -7.58 4.10
N ILE A 156 -11.58 -7.18 5.33
CA ILE A 156 -10.53 -6.20 5.67
C ILE A 156 -9.38 -6.92 6.34
N VAL A 157 -8.23 -6.97 5.66
CA VAL A 157 -7.01 -7.56 6.20
C VAL A 157 -6.18 -6.51 6.92
N VAL A 158 -5.70 -6.85 8.12
CA VAL A 158 -4.92 -5.96 8.98
C VAL A 158 -3.55 -6.56 9.24
N ASP A 159 -2.52 -5.73 9.11
CA ASP A 159 -1.15 -6.13 9.46
C ASP A 159 -0.30 -4.90 9.79
N GLY A 160 0.85 -5.15 10.41
CA GLY A 160 1.79 -4.14 10.83
C GLY A 160 3.08 -4.14 10.02
N THR A 161 3.66 -2.96 9.85
CA THR A 161 4.97 -2.82 9.23
C THR A 161 5.80 -1.72 9.89
N GLY A 162 7.12 -1.74 9.67
CA GLY A 162 8.03 -0.69 10.14
C GLY A 162 8.62 0.09 8.98
N VAL A 163 8.81 1.40 9.16
CA VAL A 163 9.50 2.29 8.25
C VAL A 163 10.60 3.06 8.98
N SER A 164 11.73 3.24 8.33
CA SER A 164 12.86 4.00 8.87
C SER A 164 12.90 5.40 8.24
N MET A 165 13.46 6.35 8.98
CA MET A 165 13.53 7.74 8.56
C MET A 165 14.88 8.37 8.95
N PRO A 166 15.21 9.55 8.42
CA PRO A 166 16.44 10.25 8.77
C PRO A 166 16.58 10.49 10.25
N ASP A 167 17.82 10.33 10.73
CA ASP A 167 18.17 10.52 12.13
C ASP A 167 18.27 12.01 12.47
N THR A 168 17.15 12.56 12.94
CA THR A 168 17.05 13.93 13.45
C THR A 168 16.57 13.90 14.91
N PRO A 169 16.95 14.89 15.74
CA PRO A 169 16.48 14.96 17.12
C PRO A 169 14.95 14.93 17.23
N GLN A 170 14.26 15.61 16.32
CA GLN A 170 12.80 15.67 16.27
C GLN A 170 12.19 14.30 15.94
N SER A 171 12.78 13.56 14.98
CA SER A 171 12.32 12.22 14.62
C SER A 171 12.59 11.22 15.74
N GLN A 172 13.73 11.30 16.43
CA GLN A 172 14.04 10.46 17.59
C GLN A 172 13.08 10.71 18.77
N LEU A 173 12.62 11.95 18.93
CA LEU A 173 11.66 12.29 19.98
C LEU A 173 10.30 11.61 19.73
N VAL A 174 9.82 11.60 18.49
CA VAL A 174 8.50 11.05 18.14
C VAL A 174 8.56 9.53 17.90
N TRP A 175 9.58 9.08 17.18
CA TRP A 175 9.79 7.67 16.81
C TRP A 175 11.20 7.21 17.20
N PRO A 176 11.45 6.99 18.47
CA PRO A 176 12.79 6.64 18.93
C PRO A 176 13.31 5.37 18.27
N GLN A 177 14.63 5.26 18.18
CA GLN A 177 15.29 4.03 17.79
C GLN A 177 14.84 2.83 18.63
N THR A 178 15.07 1.61 18.15
CA THR A 178 14.76 0.40 18.92
C THR A 178 15.57 0.29 20.20
N ALA A 179 14.92 -0.13 21.30
CA ALA A 179 15.58 -0.33 22.59
C ALA A 179 16.69 -1.41 22.57
N SER A 180 16.66 -2.31 21.58
CA SER A 180 17.71 -3.33 21.40
C SER A 180 19.03 -2.78 20.84
N GLN A 181 19.08 -1.50 20.48
CA GLN A 181 20.28 -0.84 19.97
C GLN A 181 20.84 0.10 21.04
N ARG A 182 22.16 0.18 21.12
CA ARG A 182 22.83 1.17 21.98
C ARG A 182 22.28 2.57 21.70
N PRO A 183 21.97 3.38 22.71
CA PRO A 183 21.48 4.74 22.54
C PRO A 183 22.36 5.54 21.56
N GLY A 184 21.75 6.27 20.64
CA GLY A 184 22.46 7.06 19.62
C GLY A 184 23.00 6.27 18.42
N CYS A 185 22.85 4.93 18.39
CA CYS A 185 23.35 4.08 17.30
C CYS A 185 22.26 3.66 16.30
N GLY A 186 20.98 3.92 16.59
CA GLY A 186 19.85 3.50 15.78
C GLY A 186 19.15 4.64 15.06
N PHE A 187 18.54 4.32 13.93
CA PHE A 187 17.66 5.26 13.23
C PHE A 187 16.27 5.28 13.85
N PRO A 188 15.57 6.44 13.80
CA PRO A 188 14.16 6.52 14.17
C PRO A 188 13.35 5.55 13.31
N THR A 189 12.40 4.86 13.94
CA THR A 189 11.58 3.85 13.28
C THR A 189 10.13 3.95 13.73
N ALA A 190 9.24 4.28 12.81
CA ALA A 190 7.81 4.22 13.05
C ALA A 190 7.26 2.82 12.78
N ARG A 191 6.23 2.44 13.55
CA ARG A 191 5.37 1.30 13.28
C ARG A 191 4.09 1.81 12.62
N ILE A 192 3.69 1.19 11.54
CA ILE A 192 2.43 1.45 10.84
C ILE A 192 1.60 0.19 10.96
N CYS A 193 0.38 0.32 11.48
CA CYS A 193 -0.68 -0.69 11.34
C CYS A 193 -1.62 -0.20 10.26
N ALA A 194 -1.89 -1.02 9.25
CA ALA A 194 -2.73 -0.64 8.12
C ALA A 194 -3.81 -1.67 7.85
N CYS A 195 -4.95 -1.17 7.42
CA CYS A 195 -6.12 -1.94 7.02
C CYS A 195 -6.27 -1.88 5.50
N PHE A 196 -6.31 -3.03 4.86
CA PHE A 196 -6.50 -3.15 3.41
C PHE A 196 -7.78 -3.92 3.10
N SER A 197 -8.48 -3.55 2.05
CA SER A 197 -9.47 -4.43 1.43
C SER A 197 -8.75 -5.61 0.78
N LEU A 198 -9.20 -6.82 1.08
CA LEU A 198 -8.56 -8.02 0.54
C LEU A 198 -8.82 -8.17 -0.96
N GLU A 199 -10.00 -7.81 -1.41
CA GLU A 199 -10.44 -7.91 -2.81
C GLU A 199 -9.74 -6.88 -3.68
N SER A 200 -9.83 -5.61 -3.32
CA SER A 200 -9.28 -4.50 -4.11
C SER A 200 -7.79 -4.26 -3.86
N GLY A 201 -7.28 -4.66 -2.69
CA GLY A 201 -5.96 -4.25 -2.20
C GLY A 201 -5.90 -2.76 -1.85
N ALA A 202 -7.05 -2.07 -1.74
CA ALA A 202 -7.10 -0.68 -1.33
C ALA A 202 -6.57 -0.53 0.09
N LEU A 203 -5.67 0.43 0.31
CA LEU A 203 -5.31 0.86 1.64
C LEU A 203 -6.42 1.76 2.17
N LEU A 204 -7.21 1.22 3.12
CA LEU A 204 -8.43 1.85 3.64
C LEU A 204 -8.11 2.84 4.75
N SER A 205 -7.24 2.44 5.67
CA SER A 205 -6.85 3.23 6.83
C SER A 205 -5.48 2.80 7.34
N TYR A 206 -4.87 3.65 8.15
CA TYR A 206 -3.62 3.35 8.83
C TYR A 206 -3.50 4.14 10.13
N ALA A 207 -2.74 3.61 11.07
CA ALA A 207 -2.30 4.30 12.27
C ALA A 207 -0.78 4.20 12.41
N ILE A 208 -0.16 5.29 12.90
CA ILE A 208 1.29 5.36 13.10
C ILE A 208 1.61 5.44 14.58
N GLY A 209 2.48 4.56 15.03
CA GLY A 209 3.04 4.57 16.39
C GLY A 209 4.54 4.49 16.40
N ASN A 210 5.11 4.58 17.58
CA ASN A 210 6.51 4.24 17.77
C ASN A 210 6.67 2.72 17.92
N LYS A 211 7.89 2.22 17.90
CA LYS A 211 8.16 0.79 17.95
C LYS A 211 7.84 0.13 19.31
N LYS A 212 7.59 0.92 20.36
CA LYS A 212 7.11 0.43 21.66
C LYS A 212 5.62 0.13 21.66
N ASN A 213 4.86 0.74 20.72
CA ASN A 213 3.44 0.46 20.55
C ASN A 213 3.27 -0.93 19.94
N HIS A 214 2.42 -1.75 20.57
CA HIS A 214 1.92 -2.97 19.92
C HIS A 214 0.98 -2.61 18.78
N GLU A 215 0.72 -3.54 17.88
CA GLU A 215 -0.15 -3.32 16.71
C GLU A 215 -1.62 -3.19 17.10
N LEU A 216 -2.07 -3.91 18.13
CA LEU A 216 -3.45 -3.86 18.61
C LEU A 216 -3.95 -2.44 18.99
N PRO A 217 -3.22 -1.62 19.80
CA PRO A 217 -3.64 -0.24 20.05
C PRO A 217 -3.71 0.63 18.81
N LEU A 218 -2.87 0.39 17.81
CA LEU A 218 -2.92 1.10 16.52
C LEU A 218 -4.11 0.63 15.68
N PHE A 219 -4.42 -0.65 15.72
CA PHE A 219 -5.59 -1.21 15.06
C PHE A 219 -6.90 -0.63 15.62
N ARG A 220 -7.00 -0.50 16.94
CA ARG A 220 -8.19 0.08 17.62
C ARG A 220 -8.49 1.50 17.18
N GLN A 221 -7.49 2.30 16.85
CA GLN A 221 -7.67 3.66 16.32
C GLN A 221 -8.36 3.68 14.95
N GLN A 222 -8.53 2.53 14.31
CA GLN A 222 -9.04 2.40 12.95
C GLN A 222 -10.40 1.67 12.89
N TRP A 223 -11.02 1.36 14.02
CA TRP A 223 -12.26 0.58 14.03
C TRP A 223 -13.44 1.26 13.34
N GLU A 224 -13.42 2.57 13.21
CA GLU A 224 -14.44 3.35 12.50
C GLU A 224 -14.59 3.03 11.01
N ILE A 225 -13.59 2.38 10.40
CA ILE A 225 -13.66 1.97 8.98
C ILE A 225 -14.52 0.73 8.75
N PHE A 226 -14.77 -0.04 9.82
CA PHE A 226 -15.57 -1.25 9.75
C PHE A 226 -17.06 -0.93 9.77
N ARG A 227 -17.81 -1.64 8.95
CA ARG A 227 -19.26 -1.55 8.83
C ARG A 227 -19.88 -2.87 9.30
N PRO A 228 -21.13 -2.86 9.83
CA PRO A 228 -21.85 -4.11 10.07
C PRO A 228 -21.85 -4.98 8.80
N GLY A 229 -21.52 -6.25 8.96
CA GLY A 229 -21.37 -7.18 7.84
C GLY A 229 -19.96 -7.36 7.32
N ASP A 230 -19.00 -6.50 7.66
CA ASP A 230 -17.58 -6.69 7.30
C ASP A 230 -16.97 -7.89 8.03
N ILE A 231 -15.87 -8.40 7.46
CA ILE A 231 -15.05 -9.46 8.07
C ILE A 231 -13.65 -8.90 8.31
N PHE A 232 -13.23 -8.92 9.56
CA PHE A 232 -11.86 -8.64 9.98
C PHE A 232 -10.98 -9.88 9.80
N LEU A 233 -9.88 -9.74 9.07
CA LEU A 233 -8.89 -10.79 8.82
C LEU A 233 -7.54 -10.38 9.41
N GLY A 234 -7.02 -11.15 10.36
CA GLY A 234 -5.75 -10.85 11.04
C GLY A 234 -4.89 -12.07 11.28
N ASP A 235 -3.62 -11.85 11.60
CA ASP A 235 -2.73 -12.89 12.05
C ASP A 235 -2.91 -13.18 13.56
N LYS A 236 -2.09 -14.08 14.09
CA LYS A 236 -2.10 -14.45 15.53
C LYS A 236 -1.87 -13.28 16.47
N GLY A 237 -1.22 -12.22 16.04
CA GLY A 237 -0.95 -11.01 16.82
C GLY A 237 -2.23 -10.21 17.10
N PHE A 238 -3.24 -10.39 16.28
CA PHE A 238 -4.55 -9.74 16.40
C PHE A 238 -5.61 -10.64 17.06
N CYS A 239 -5.28 -11.84 17.47
CA CYS A 239 -6.19 -12.75 18.18
C CYS A 239 -6.36 -12.30 19.64
N SER A 240 -7.24 -11.35 19.87
CA SER A 240 -7.53 -10.75 21.17
C SER A 240 -9.00 -10.90 21.51
N TYR A 241 -9.29 -11.45 22.72
CA TYR A 241 -10.65 -11.58 23.22
C TYR A 241 -11.40 -10.26 23.23
N PHE A 242 -10.76 -9.20 23.69
CA PHE A 242 -11.32 -7.85 23.73
C PHE A 242 -11.71 -7.35 22.33
N ASP A 243 -10.77 -7.46 21.38
CA ASP A 243 -10.95 -6.89 20.05
C ASP A 243 -12.01 -7.66 19.26
N ILE A 244 -11.96 -9.01 19.28
CA ILE A 244 -12.98 -9.86 18.63
C ILE A 244 -14.35 -9.62 19.19
N THR A 245 -14.48 -9.49 20.53
CA THR A 245 -15.77 -9.25 21.17
C THR A 245 -16.35 -7.89 20.78
N ASN A 246 -15.54 -6.84 20.78
CA ASN A 246 -16.03 -5.52 20.46
C ASN A 246 -16.35 -5.35 18.97
N LEU A 247 -15.56 -5.95 18.06
CA LEU A 247 -15.89 -5.99 16.64
C LEU A 247 -17.19 -6.75 16.39
N LYS A 248 -17.41 -7.89 17.07
CA LYS A 248 -18.66 -8.63 16.99
C LYS A 248 -19.87 -7.80 17.46
N LYS A 249 -19.73 -7.00 18.53
CA LYS A 249 -20.78 -6.06 18.98
C LYS A 249 -21.12 -5.01 17.92
N GLN A 250 -20.16 -4.63 17.07
CA GLN A 250 -20.36 -3.72 15.94
C GLN A 250 -20.91 -4.42 14.68
N GLY A 251 -21.23 -5.72 14.76
CA GLY A 251 -21.70 -6.52 13.62
C GLY A 251 -20.59 -6.94 12.66
N VAL A 252 -19.32 -6.89 13.09
CA VAL A 252 -18.15 -7.28 12.32
C VAL A 252 -17.69 -8.66 12.76
N ASP A 253 -17.59 -9.59 11.80
CA ASP A 253 -17.05 -10.91 12.08
C ASP A 253 -15.52 -10.92 11.99
N SER A 254 -14.90 -11.91 12.61
CA SER A 254 -13.44 -12.03 12.70
C SER A 254 -12.97 -13.39 12.21
N VAL A 255 -11.88 -13.39 11.44
CA VAL A 255 -11.15 -14.60 11.04
C VAL A 255 -9.67 -14.37 11.41
N VAL A 256 -9.18 -15.08 12.42
CA VAL A 256 -7.81 -14.91 12.93
C VAL A 256 -7.21 -16.27 13.26
N THR A 257 -5.89 -16.36 13.47
CA THR A 257 -5.26 -17.59 13.98
C THR A 257 -4.95 -17.48 15.45
N LEU A 258 -5.05 -18.61 16.14
CA LEU A 258 -4.64 -18.73 17.53
C LEU A 258 -3.12 -18.58 17.70
N ALA A 259 -2.72 -17.87 18.74
CA ALA A 259 -1.34 -17.92 19.20
C ALA A 259 -1.03 -19.32 19.77
N ARG A 260 0.16 -19.89 19.47
CA ARG A 260 0.58 -21.24 19.90
C ARG A 260 0.46 -21.49 21.41
N ARG A 261 0.36 -20.46 22.24
CA ARG A 261 0.31 -20.54 23.70
C ARG A 261 -1.11 -20.52 24.27
N THR A 262 -2.13 -20.41 23.46
CA THR A 262 -3.52 -20.47 23.91
C THR A 262 -4.06 -21.85 23.53
N PRO A 263 -3.95 -22.87 24.40
CA PRO A 263 -4.52 -24.16 24.10
C PRO A 263 -6.04 -24.04 24.17
N VAL A 264 -6.69 -24.29 23.06
CA VAL A 264 -8.12 -24.62 23.10
C VAL A 264 -8.19 -26.10 23.40
N ASN A 265 -8.42 -26.42 24.66
CA ASN A 265 -8.60 -27.81 25.10
C ASN A 265 -9.92 -28.33 24.57
N ASP A 266 -9.99 -29.66 24.33
CA ASP A 266 -11.23 -30.37 24.01
C ASP A 266 -12.35 -30.13 25.06
N ALA A 267 -12.00 -29.76 26.30
CA ALA A 267 -12.92 -29.34 27.35
C ALA A 267 -13.75 -28.07 27.02
N SER A 268 -13.34 -27.28 26.03
CA SER A 268 -14.08 -26.10 25.56
C SER A 268 -14.95 -26.37 24.33
N CYS A 269 -14.98 -27.62 23.85
CA CYS A 269 -15.79 -28.01 22.69
C CYS A 269 -17.27 -28.11 23.07
N ILE A 270 -18.08 -27.27 22.42
CA ILE A 270 -19.53 -27.27 22.56
C ILE A 270 -20.16 -28.27 21.57
N LYS A 271 -19.66 -28.26 20.33
CA LYS A 271 -20.21 -29.06 19.23
C LYS A 271 -19.14 -29.35 18.20
N LYS A 272 -19.08 -30.57 17.70
CA LYS A 272 -18.30 -30.95 16.53
C LYS A 272 -19.11 -30.65 15.27
N LEU A 273 -18.55 -29.88 14.36
CA LEU A 273 -19.12 -29.52 13.06
C LEU A 273 -18.52 -30.40 11.95
N GLY A 274 -17.28 -30.86 12.14
CA GLY A 274 -16.53 -31.73 11.23
C GLY A 274 -15.30 -32.35 11.91
N PRO A 275 -14.46 -33.11 11.19
CA PRO A 275 -13.26 -33.72 11.75
C PRO A 275 -12.28 -32.73 12.37
N ASP A 276 -12.08 -31.59 11.69
CA ASP A 276 -11.16 -30.53 12.06
C ASP A 276 -11.89 -29.19 12.31
N ASP A 277 -13.17 -29.24 12.66
CA ASP A 277 -14.08 -28.09 12.75
C ASP A 277 -14.95 -28.20 13.99
N LEU A 278 -14.72 -27.31 14.95
CA LEU A 278 -15.31 -27.35 16.27
C LEU A 278 -15.95 -26.00 16.62
N MET A 279 -17.12 -26.03 17.23
CA MET A 279 -17.66 -24.88 17.95
C MET A 279 -17.13 -24.95 19.39
N ILE A 280 -16.51 -23.87 19.83
CA ILE A 280 -15.83 -23.78 21.11
C ILE A 280 -16.34 -22.62 21.95
N SER A 281 -16.26 -22.74 23.24
CA SER A 281 -16.43 -21.66 24.19
C SER A 281 -15.07 -21.10 24.60
N TRP A 282 -14.87 -19.82 24.39
CA TRP A 282 -13.69 -19.10 24.87
C TRP A 282 -14.06 -18.26 26.09
N LYS A 283 -13.64 -18.72 27.28
CA LYS A 283 -13.87 -17.97 28.51
C LYS A 283 -13.06 -16.68 28.53
N ARG A 284 -13.67 -15.60 29.06
CA ARG A 284 -12.98 -14.34 29.22
C ARG A 284 -11.71 -14.50 30.07
N PRO A 285 -10.52 -14.17 29.55
CA PRO A 285 -9.28 -14.22 30.31
C PRO A 285 -9.33 -13.28 31.52
N VAL A 286 -8.48 -13.55 32.52
CA VAL A 286 -8.31 -12.62 33.65
C VAL A 286 -7.69 -11.32 33.15
N HIS A 287 -8.22 -10.17 33.61
CA HIS A 287 -7.64 -8.88 33.31
C HIS A 287 -6.19 -8.78 33.80
N SER A 288 -5.30 -8.29 32.94
CA SER A 288 -3.90 -8.07 33.28
C SER A 288 -3.61 -6.56 33.26
N ALA A 289 -2.88 -6.07 34.24
CA ALA A 289 -2.50 -4.66 34.36
C ALA A 289 -1.69 -4.11 33.16
N ASN A 290 -1.09 -5.01 32.36
CA ASN A 290 -0.34 -4.64 31.16
C ASN A 290 -1.22 -4.43 29.91
N LEU A 291 -2.53 -4.61 30.04
CA LEU A 291 -3.47 -4.43 28.94
C LEU A 291 -3.79 -2.94 28.73
N SER A 292 -3.99 -2.55 27.48
CA SER A 292 -4.25 -1.16 27.08
C SER A 292 -5.72 -0.74 27.23
N TYR A 293 -6.52 -1.45 28.02
CA TYR A 293 -7.92 -1.15 28.37
C TYR A 293 -8.11 -1.27 29.86
N SER A 294 -9.07 -0.49 30.37
CA SER A 294 -9.37 -0.42 31.79
C SER A 294 -10.06 -1.69 32.30
N GLN A 295 -10.03 -1.88 33.61
CA GLN A 295 -10.75 -2.97 34.25
C GLN A 295 -12.27 -2.86 34.03
N ASP A 296 -12.81 -1.63 33.98
CA ASP A 296 -14.23 -1.39 33.74
C ASP A 296 -14.65 -1.76 32.31
N GLU A 297 -13.81 -1.44 31.31
CA GLU A 297 -14.05 -1.87 29.93
C GLU A 297 -13.99 -3.39 29.80
N TRP A 298 -13.04 -4.03 30.52
CA TRP A 298 -12.92 -5.47 30.55
C TRP A 298 -14.12 -6.15 31.20
N ALA A 299 -14.62 -5.62 32.33
CA ALA A 299 -15.78 -6.14 33.05
C ALA A 299 -17.08 -6.11 32.23
N LYS A 300 -17.19 -5.18 31.27
CA LYS A 300 -18.34 -5.08 30.35
C LYS A 300 -18.35 -6.12 29.24
N LEU A 301 -17.26 -6.90 29.09
CA LEU A 301 -17.23 -7.99 28.11
C LEU A 301 -18.02 -9.19 28.63
N PRO A 302 -18.60 -10.03 27.75
CA PRO A 302 -19.23 -11.27 28.13
C PRO A 302 -18.23 -12.19 28.84
N GLU A 303 -18.71 -13.05 29.70
CA GLU A 303 -17.85 -14.03 30.39
C GLU A 303 -17.36 -15.12 29.44
N GLU A 304 -18.09 -15.32 28.35
CA GLU A 304 -17.86 -16.37 27.39
C GLU A 304 -18.13 -15.87 25.96
N LEU A 305 -17.28 -16.25 25.02
CA LEU A 305 -17.41 -15.96 23.61
C LEU A 305 -17.48 -17.30 22.83
N ILE A 306 -18.58 -17.51 22.13
CA ILE A 306 -18.70 -18.67 21.24
C ILE A 306 -17.98 -18.37 19.94
N LEU A 307 -17.06 -19.25 19.59
CA LEU A 307 -16.26 -19.19 18.36
C LEU A 307 -16.28 -20.55 17.64
N ARG A 308 -15.93 -20.50 16.39
CA ARG A 308 -15.64 -21.70 15.60
C ARG A 308 -14.15 -21.82 15.43
N GLN A 309 -13.59 -23.00 15.68
CA GLN A 309 -12.18 -23.31 15.51
C GLN A 309 -12.02 -24.36 14.41
N ILE A 310 -11.16 -24.03 13.44
CA ILE A 310 -10.87 -24.90 12.30
C ILE A 310 -9.38 -25.21 12.32
N ARG A 311 -9.02 -26.50 12.34
CA ARG A 311 -7.65 -26.97 12.19
C ARG A 311 -7.31 -27.02 10.70
N VAL A 312 -6.24 -26.37 10.31
CA VAL A 312 -5.74 -26.36 8.93
C VAL A 312 -4.35 -26.97 8.91
N ALA A 313 -4.20 -28.08 8.17
CA ALA A 313 -2.92 -28.75 7.95
C ALA A 313 -2.43 -28.45 6.52
N VAL A 314 -1.25 -27.88 6.40
CA VAL A 314 -0.61 -27.61 5.11
C VAL A 314 0.47 -28.64 4.85
N ASN A 315 0.19 -29.57 3.93
CA ASN A 315 1.13 -30.59 3.50
C ASN A 315 1.78 -30.17 2.17
N ASN A 316 2.95 -29.55 2.23
CA ASN A 316 3.75 -29.30 1.04
C ASN A 316 4.83 -30.38 0.92
N PRO A 317 4.95 -31.07 -0.22
CA PRO A 317 6.01 -32.05 -0.45
C PRO A 317 7.40 -31.45 -0.17
N GLY A 318 8.20 -32.08 0.67
CA GLY A 318 9.54 -31.60 1.05
C GLY A 318 9.59 -30.62 2.24
N PHE A 319 8.45 -30.28 2.84
CA PHE A 319 8.37 -29.43 4.05
C PHE A 319 7.72 -30.18 5.20
N ARG A 320 8.03 -29.77 6.44
CA ARG A 320 7.26 -30.20 7.58
C ARG A 320 5.82 -29.72 7.45
N THR A 321 4.85 -30.61 7.65
CA THR A 321 3.45 -30.24 7.80
C THR A 321 3.34 -29.11 8.80
N GLN A 322 2.76 -27.99 8.38
CA GLN A 322 2.46 -26.86 9.26
C GLN A 322 0.98 -26.94 9.63
N GLU A 323 0.72 -27.04 10.91
CA GLU A 323 -0.63 -26.99 11.45
C GLU A 323 -0.85 -25.63 12.12
N PHE A 324 -2.03 -25.05 11.88
CA PHE A 324 -2.49 -23.86 12.57
C PHE A 324 -4.00 -23.92 12.75
N TYR A 325 -4.49 -23.13 13.67
CA TYR A 325 -5.91 -23.08 14.00
C TYR A 325 -6.47 -21.72 13.64
N ILE A 326 -7.49 -21.69 12.78
CA ILE A 326 -8.32 -20.52 12.52
C ILE A 326 -9.37 -20.47 13.61
N VAL A 327 -9.59 -19.28 14.18
CA VAL A 327 -10.75 -18.98 15.02
C VAL A 327 -11.57 -17.90 14.35
N THR A 328 -12.90 -18.10 14.39
CA THR A 328 -13.82 -17.18 13.72
C THR A 328 -15.15 -17.05 14.48
N THR A 329 -15.79 -15.90 14.31
CA THR A 329 -17.16 -15.65 14.77
C THR A 329 -18.22 -16.12 13.79
N LEU A 330 -17.82 -16.59 12.59
CA LEU A 330 -18.68 -17.17 11.56
C LEU A 330 -19.05 -18.63 11.93
N LEU A 331 -20.14 -18.79 12.66
CA LEU A 331 -20.49 -20.06 13.30
C LEU A 331 -21.20 -21.06 12.37
N ASP A 332 -21.86 -20.59 11.33
CA ASP A 332 -22.60 -21.44 10.38
C ASP A 332 -21.64 -22.13 9.41
N ALA A 333 -21.50 -23.46 9.57
CA ALA A 333 -20.59 -24.26 8.75
C ALA A 333 -21.13 -24.55 7.33
N VAL A 334 -22.42 -24.38 7.12
CA VAL A 334 -23.04 -24.53 5.79
C VAL A 334 -22.85 -23.26 4.99
N GLN A 335 -23.12 -22.12 5.62
CA GLN A 335 -22.96 -20.81 4.99
C GLN A 335 -21.48 -20.44 4.75
N TYR A 336 -20.59 -20.86 5.66
CA TYR A 336 -19.15 -20.61 5.61
C TYR A 336 -18.35 -21.91 5.75
N PRO A 337 -18.17 -22.67 4.66
CA PRO A 337 -17.42 -23.93 4.71
C PRO A 337 -15.98 -23.72 5.22
N ALA A 338 -15.46 -24.69 5.97
CA ALA A 338 -14.11 -24.64 6.52
C ALA A 338 -13.03 -24.45 5.44
N SER A 339 -13.23 -25.05 4.26
CA SER A 339 -12.35 -24.90 3.09
C SER A 339 -12.29 -23.45 2.60
N GLU A 340 -13.42 -22.75 2.53
CA GLU A 340 -13.50 -21.37 2.09
C GLU A 340 -12.83 -20.42 3.11
N LEU A 341 -13.06 -20.65 4.41
CA LEU A 341 -12.38 -19.89 5.48
C LEU A 341 -10.87 -20.11 5.45
N ALA A 342 -10.42 -21.32 5.19
CA ALA A 342 -8.99 -21.60 5.01
C ALA A 342 -8.42 -20.87 3.78
N GLU A 343 -9.13 -20.88 2.65
CA GLU A 343 -8.72 -20.18 1.43
C GLU A 343 -8.61 -18.66 1.66
N VAL A 344 -9.61 -18.05 2.28
CA VAL A 344 -9.57 -16.62 2.62
C VAL A 344 -8.41 -16.33 3.58
N TYR A 345 -8.19 -17.19 4.57
CA TYR A 345 -7.08 -17.00 5.48
C TYR A 345 -5.72 -17.09 4.75
N PHE A 346 -5.56 -17.97 3.78
CA PHE A 346 -4.34 -18.00 2.94
C PHE A 346 -4.15 -16.72 2.15
N LYS A 347 -5.23 -16.10 1.67
CA LYS A 347 -5.16 -14.79 0.98
C LYS A 347 -4.71 -13.65 1.91
N ARG A 348 -4.71 -13.83 3.24
CA ARG A 348 -4.11 -12.87 4.19
C ARG A 348 -2.65 -12.53 3.82
N TRP A 349 -1.90 -13.46 3.25
CA TRP A 349 -0.52 -13.21 2.79
C TRP A 349 -0.42 -12.13 1.71
N ASP A 350 -1.51 -11.77 1.06
CA ASP A 350 -1.54 -10.69 0.08
C ASP A 350 -1.18 -9.33 0.72
N VAL A 351 -1.45 -9.14 2.02
CA VAL A 351 -1.05 -7.93 2.74
C VAL A 351 0.47 -7.72 2.74
N GLU A 352 1.25 -8.81 2.79
CA GLU A 352 2.70 -8.74 2.68
C GLU A 352 3.14 -8.28 1.28
N LEU A 353 2.37 -8.65 0.24
CA LEU A 353 2.58 -8.16 -1.13
C LEU A 353 2.22 -6.69 -1.23
N PHE A 354 1.12 -6.23 -0.63
CA PHE A 354 0.72 -4.83 -0.60
C PHE A 354 1.78 -3.97 0.10
N PHE A 355 2.26 -4.40 1.25
CA PHE A 355 3.37 -3.72 1.93
C PHE A 355 4.68 -3.76 1.13
N ARG A 356 4.99 -4.85 0.45
CA ARG A 356 6.16 -4.91 -0.44
C ARG A 356 6.05 -3.90 -1.57
N ASP A 357 4.87 -3.75 -2.18
CA ASP A 357 4.63 -2.80 -3.25
C ASP A 357 4.83 -1.36 -2.77
N ILE A 358 4.31 -1.01 -1.61
CA ILE A 358 4.49 0.30 -1.01
C ILE A 358 5.94 0.53 -0.55
N LYS A 359 6.51 -0.40 0.21
CA LYS A 359 7.82 -0.23 0.85
C LYS A 359 8.98 -0.41 -0.11
N THR A 360 8.96 -1.50 -0.88
CA THR A 360 10.11 -1.88 -1.72
C THR A 360 9.96 -1.31 -3.12
N THR A 361 8.78 -1.42 -3.75
CA THR A 361 8.59 -0.97 -5.13
C THR A 361 8.48 0.54 -5.22
N MET A 362 7.75 1.18 -4.30
CA MET A 362 7.65 2.64 -4.18
C MET A 362 8.68 3.26 -3.22
N LYS A 363 9.58 2.44 -2.62
CA LYS A 363 10.69 2.88 -1.76
C LYS A 363 10.29 3.63 -0.47
N MET A 364 9.10 3.39 0.06
CA MET A 364 8.69 3.97 1.34
C MET A 364 9.40 3.34 2.56
N ASP A 365 10.14 2.25 2.40
CA ASP A 365 10.94 1.64 3.48
C ASP A 365 12.00 2.60 4.07
N THR A 366 12.37 3.62 3.29
CA THR A 366 13.30 4.67 3.66
C THR A 366 12.72 6.04 3.32
N LEU A 367 12.08 6.66 4.31
CA LEU A 367 11.54 8.01 4.19
C LEU A 367 12.66 9.05 4.11
N ARG A 368 12.42 10.17 3.45
CA ARG A 368 13.44 11.20 3.15
C ARG A 368 13.21 12.52 3.85
N CYS A 369 11.99 12.77 4.30
CA CYS A 369 11.66 14.00 4.99
C CYS A 369 12.31 14.06 6.38
N LEU A 370 12.72 15.28 6.80
CA LEU A 370 13.54 15.48 7.99
C LEU A 370 12.72 15.81 9.27
N THR A 371 11.47 16.22 9.10
CA THR A 371 10.60 16.60 10.24
C THR A 371 9.43 15.66 10.39
N PRO A 372 8.96 15.38 11.61
CA PRO A 372 7.82 14.48 11.84
C PRO A 372 6.56 14.84 11.03
N GLU A 373 6.24 16.12 10.91
CA GLU A 373 5.12 16.58 10.09
C GLU A 373 5.29 16.18 8.61
N MET A 374 6.48 16.45 8.05
CA MET A 374 6.73 16.11 6.65
C MET A 374 6.83 14.62 6.41
N ILE A 375 7.30 13.85 7.40
CA ILE A 375 7.31 12.38 7.36
C ILE A 375 5.88 11.84 7.26
N ARG A 376 4.94 12.34 8.06
CA ARG A 376 3.52 11.95 7.95
C ARG A 376 2.93 12.27 6.59
N LYS A 377 3.22 13.47 6.04
CA LYS A 377 2.78 13.87 4.70
C LYS A 377 3.41 13.00 3.60
N GLU A 378 4.67 12.59 3.76
CA GLU A 378 5.34 11.67 2.84
C GLU A 378 4.69 10.28 2.84
N ILE A 379 4.36 9.74 4.01
CA ILE A 379 3.64 8.47 4.16
C ILE A 379 2.25 8.56 3.51
N LEU A 380 1.48 9.61 3.81
CA LEU A 380 0.16 9.86 3.20
C LEU A 380 0.24 9.89 1.67
N MET A 381 1.23 10.60 1.14
CA MET A 381 1.40 10.70 -0.31
C MET A 381 1.75 9.36 -0.95
N HIS A 382 2.57 8.53 -0.31
CA HIS A 382 2.83 7.15 -0.77
C HIS A 382 1.55 6.31 -0.79
N PHE A 383 0.70 6.43 0.22
CA PHE A 383 -0.55 5.68 0.31
C PHE A 383 -1.57 6.13 -0.74
N ILE A 384 -1.71 7.43 -0.95
CA ILE A 384 -2.55 7.99 -2.02
C ILE A 384 -2.06 7.48 -3.38
N ALA A 385 -0.75 7.58 -3.64
CA ALA A 385 -0.16 7.14 -4.91
C ALA A 385 -0.30 5.62 -5.10
N TYR A 386 -0.16 4.83 -4.05
CA TYR A 386 -0.42 3.38 -4.08
C TYR A 386 -1.86 3.08 -4.51
N ASN A 387 -2.87 3.68 -3.87
CA ASN A 387 -4.26 3.50 -4.25
C ASN A 387 -4.54 3.91 -5.70
N CYS A 388 -3.90 4.99 -6.16
CA CYS A 388 -4.02 5.45 -7.55
C CYS A 388 -3.44 4.45 -8.55
N VAL A 389 -2.28 3.86 -8.27
CA VAL A 389 -1.67 2.83 -9.14
C VAL A 389 -2.54 1.56 -9.13
N ARG A 390 -3.04 1.15 -7.96
CA ARG A 390 -3.96 0.01 -7.84
C ARG A 390 -5.21 0.21 -8.70
N ARG A 391 -5.78 1.40 -8.70
CA ARG A 391 -6.93 1.72 -9.55
C ARG A 391 -6.63 1.54 -11.03
N LEU A 392 -5.48 2.07 -11.52
CA LEU A 392 -5.10 1.87 -12.91
C LEU A 392 -4.95 0.38 -13.26
N MET A 393 -4.46 -0.44 -12.31
CA MET A 393 -4.39 -1.90 -12.49
C MET A 393 -5.77 -2.53 -12.65
N PHE A 394 -6.77 -2.07 -11.88
CA PHE A 394 -8.15 -2.53 -12.03
C PHE A 394 -8.72 -2.14 -13.39
N GLU A 395 -8.61 -0.86 -13.78
CA GLU A 395 -9.09 -0.38 -15.08
C GLU A 395 -8.43 -1.11 -16.26
N ALA A 396 -7.12 -1.39 -16.14
CA ALA A 396 -6.39 -2.15 -17.15
C ALA A 396 -6.80 -3.64 -17.18
N ALA A 397 -7.03 -4.24 -16.01
CA ALA A 397 -7.48 -5.63 -15.90
C ALA A 397 -8.89 -5.83 -16.48
N GLU A 398 -9.81 -4.89 -16.15
CA GLU A 398 -11.17 -4.86 -16.71
C GLU A 398 -11.15 -4.72 -18.23
N GLU A 399 -10.31 -3.82 -18.78
CA GLU A 399 -10.17 -3.66 -20.22
C GLU A 399 -9.63 -4.91 -20.93
N ALA A 400 -8.75 -5.65 -20.25
CA ALA A 400 -8.12 -6.86 -20.78
C ALA A 400 -8.90 -8.14 -20.49
N ASP A 401 -10.00 -8.08 -19.71
CA ASP A 401 -10.80 -9.23 -19.25
C ASP A 401 -9.92 -10.27 -18.52
N ILE A 402 -9.15 -9.79 -17.53
CA ILE A 402 -8.28 -10.62 -16.69
C ILE A 402 -8.43 -10.23 -15.21
N GLU A 403 -8.09 -11.15 -14.31
CA GLU A 403 -8.06 -10.85 -12.89
C GLU A 403 -6.97 -9.81 -12.54
N VAL A 404 -7.30 -8.81 -11.73
CA VAL A 404 -6.34 -7.80 -11.27
C VAL A 404 -5.15 -8.40 -10.50
N ARG A 405 -5.33 -9.57 -9.89
CA ARG A 405 -4.28 -10.28 -9.14
C ARG A 405 -3.11 -10.74 -10.01
N VAL A 406 -3.33 -10.95 -11.29
CA VAL A 406 -2.25 -11.35 -12.22
C VAL A 406 -1.50 -10.13 -12.79
N VAL A 407 -2.00 -8.92 -12.58
CA VAL A 407 -1.33 -7.68 -13.02
C VAL A 407 -0.20 -7.34 -12.06
N SER A 408 0.99 -7.05 -12.60
CA SER A 408 2.17 -6.72 -11.79
C SER A 408 2.15 -5.27 -11.34
N PHE A 409 2.07 -5.00 -10.02
CA PHE A 409 2.19 -3.64 -9.49
C PHE A 409 3.49 -2.95 -9.93
N LYS A 410 4.62 -3.66 -9.85
CA LYS A 410 5.91 -3.12 -10.32
C LYS A 410 5.90 -2.81 -11.81
N GLY A 411 5.32 -3.71 -12.62
CA GLY A 411 5.16 -3.50 -14.07
C GLY A 411 4.29 -2.30 -14.37
N SER A 412 3.16 -2.16 -13.69
CA SER A 412 2.23 -1.05 -13.83
C SER A 412 2.88 0.29 -13.45
N LEU A 413 3.62 0.33 -12.35
CA LEU A 413 4.35 1.53 -11.94
C LEU A 413 5.45 1.90 -12.95
N GLN A 414 6.16 0.93 -13.52
CA GLN A 414 7.15 1.16 -14.57
C GLN A 414 6.50 1.68 -15.86
N ALA A 415 5.39 1.08 -16.28
CA ALA A 415 4.63 1.56 -17.42
C ALA A 415 4.16 3.00 -17.20
N LEU A 416 3.53 3.29 -16.05
CA LEU A 416 3.08 4.64 -15.73
C LEU A 416 4.21 5.68 -15.81
N ARG A 417 5.38 5.39 -15.25
CA ARG A 417 6.56 6.28 -15.31
C ARG A 417 7.02 6.58 -16.73
N ASN A 418 6.95 5.59 -17.61
CA ASN A 418 7.37 5.76 -19.01
C ASN A 418 6.30 6.48 -19.85
N TRP A 419 5.02 6.29 -19.57
CA TRP A 419 3.93 6.96 -20.30
C TRP A 419 3.64 8.38 -19.80
N GLU A 420 3.97 8.67 -18.53
CA GLU A 420 3.72 9.98 -17.90
C GLU A 420 4.19 11.17 -18.75
N PRO A 421 5.44 11.24 -19.25
CA PRO A 421 5.91 12.36 -20.05
C PRO A 421 5.12 12.56 -21.34
N HIS A 422 4.68 11.49 -21.97
CA HIS A 422 3.92 11.53 -23.23
C HIS A 422 2.47 11.97 -23.01
N LEU A 423 1.84 11.52 -21.93
CA LEU A 423 0.50 11.94 -21.53
C LEU A 423 0.44 13.43 -21.18
N ASN A 424 1.57 14.01 -20.72
CA ASN A 424 1.69 15.43 -20.35
C ASN A 424 2.03 16.37 -21.48
N GLN A 425 2.25 15.91 -22.70
CA GLN A 425 2.59 16.77 -23.83
C GLN A 425 1.47 17.79 -24.15
N ALA A 426 1.85 19.04 -24.40
CA ALA A 426 0.91 20.14 -24.53
C ALA A 426 0.01 20.09 -25.75
N LYS A 427 0.38 19.34 -26.78
CA LYS A 427 -0.28 19.32 -28.11
C LYS A 427 -0.87 17.97 -28.47
N VAL A 428 -1.03 17.06 -27.51
CA VAL A 428 -1.65 15.76 -27.76
C VAL A 428 -3.16 15.92 -27.92
N SER A 429 -3.70 15.49 -29.05
CA SER A 429 -5.16 15.47 -29.29
C SER A 429 -5.86 14.53 -28.31
N ASN A 430 -7.16 14.73 -28.09
CA ASN A 430 -7.93 13.81 -27.22
C ASN A 430 -7.89 12.36 -27.72
N SER A 431 -7.93 12.14 -29.02
CA SER A 431 -7.84 10.79 -29.62
C SER A 431 -6.48 10.13 -29.40
N GLU A 432 -5.40 10.89 -29.52
CA GLU A 432 -4.04 10.40 -29.32
C GLU A 432 -3.76 10.11 -27.83
N ARG A 433 -4.20 11.00 -26.94
CA ARG A 433 -4.12 10.77 -25.48
C ARG A 433 -4.87 9.51 -25.07
N PHE A 434 -5.96 9.26 -25.71
CA PHE A 434 -6.80 8.09 -25.51
C PHE A 434 -6.06 6.82 -25.92
N ARG A 435 -5.46 6.84 -27.12
CA ARG A 435 -4.61 5.77 -27.59
C ARG A 435 -3.47 5.50 -26.60
N LEU A 436 -2.80 6.56 -26.11
CA LEU A 436 -1.73 6.43 -25.13
C LEU A 436 -2.19 5.78 -23.81
N ILE A 437 -3.41 6.07 -23.34
CA ILE A 437 -3.96 5.42 -22.14
C ILE A 437 -4.26 3.94 -22.42
N SER A 438 -4.83 3.62 -23.58
CA SER A 438 -5.05 2.22 -23.98
C SER A 438 -3.72 1.47 -24.11
N ASP A 439 -2.72 2.07 -24.76
CA ASP A 439 -1.38 1.48 -24.87
C ASP A 439 -0.72 1.30 -23.50
N LEU A 440 -0.97 2.21 -22.53
CA LEU A 440 -0.53 2.08 -21.15
C LEU A 440 -1.19 0.87 -20.47
N TYR A 441 -2.50 0.69 -20.64
CA TYR A 441 -3.22 -0.46 -20.06
C TYR A 441 -2.76 -1.77 -20.68
N ASP A 442 -2.57 -1.80 -22.01
CA ASP A 442 -1.98 -2.95 -22.69
C ASP A 442 -0.57 -3.27 -22.14
N ALA A 443 0.26 -2.26 -21.89
CA ALA A 443 1.60 -2.45 -21.30
C ALA A 443 1.55 -3.00 -19.85
N MET A 444 0.52 -2.64 -19.08
CA MET A 444 0.32 -3.16 -17.72
C MET A 444 -0.11 -4.64 -17.72
N THR A 445 -0.90 -5.06 -18.70
CA THR A 445 -1.55 -6.39 -18.74
C THR A 445 -0.82 -7.41 -19.60
N ASN A 446 0.00 -7.00 -20.56
CA ASN A 446 0.72 -7.89 -21.48
C ASN A 446 1.78 -8.79 -20.83
N THR A 447 2.17 -8.51 -19.60
CA THR A 447 3.15 -9.30 -18.82
C THR A 447 2.54 -9.77 -17.50
N PRO A 448 1.52 -10.64 -17.52
CA PRO A 448 0.89 -11.10 -16.31
C PRO A 448 1.88 -11.85 -15.41
N LEU A 449 1.67 -11.74 -14.10
CA LEU A 449 2.44 -12.51 -13.13
C LEU A 449 2.24 -14.00 -13.39
N ARG A 450 3.32 -14.72 -13.61
CA ARG A 450 3.27 -16.17 -13.80
C ARG A 450 2.89 -16.82 -12.47
N GLN A 451 1.78 -17.50 -12.45
CA GLN A 451 1.47 -18.42 -11.37
C GLN A 451 2.50 -19.57 -11.41
N ARG A 452 3.09 -19.87 -10.26
CA ARG A 452 4.07 -20.96 -10.12
C ARG A 452 3.60 -21.90 -9.02
N PRO A 453 2.51 -22.67 -9.27
CA PRO A 453 2.00 -23.60 -8.28
C PRO A 453 3.07 -24.63 -7.96
N GLY A 454 3.18 -25.01 -6.69
CA GLY A 454 4.16 -26.00 -6.23
C GLY A 454 5.63 -25.54 -6.22
N ARG A 455 5.93 -24.28 -6.47
CA ARG A 455 7.31 -23.77 -6.36
C ARG A 455 7.75 -23.75 -4.91
N SER A 456 8.59 -24.68 -4.58
CA SER A 456 9.33 -24.73 -3.31
C SER A 456 10.74 -24.19 -3.55
N GLU A 457 11.08 -23.08 -2.93
CA GLU A 457 12.45 -22.57 -2.92
C GLU A 457 13.03 -22.70 -1.52
N PRO A 458 14.23 -23.26 -1.36
CA PRO A 458 14.91 -23.24 -0.07
C PRO A 458 15.08 -21.77 0.36
N ARG A 459 14.62 -21.43 1.56
CA ARG A 459 14.85 -20.11 2.14
C ARG A 459 16.33 -19.95 2.42
N CYS A 460 17.06 -19.43 1.46
CA CYS A 460 18.37 -18.87 1.76
C CYS A 460 18.19 -17.67 2.66
N LEU A 461 18.87 -17.65 3.81
CA LEU A 461 19.02 -16.46 4.64
C LEU A 461 19.86 -15.43 3.89
N LYS A 462 19.29 -14.83 2.84
CA LYS A 462 19.91 -13.67 2.21
C LYS A 462 19.82 -12.52 3.20
N ARG A 463 20.92 -12.18 3.85
CA ARG A 463 21.06 -10.90 4.52
C ARG A 463 20.90 -9.82 3.46
N ARG A 464 19.75 -9.15 3.41
CA ARG A 464 19.60 -7.94 2.61
C ARG A 464 20.56 -6.89 3.17
N PRO A 465 21.37 -6.22 2.34
CA PRO A 465 22.11 -5.05 2.77
C PRO A 465 21.08 -4.08 3.39
N LYS A 466 21.37 -3.56 4.56
CA LYS A 466 20.53 -2.51 5.15
C LYS A 466 20.86 -1.23 4.42
N ASN A 467 19.83 -0.43 4.10
CA ASN A 467 19.99 0.86 3.43
C ASN A 467 20.90 1.82 4.22
N TYR A 468 20.92 1.64 5.55
CA TYR A 468 21.84 2.33 6.44
C TYR A 468 22.63 1.30 7.26
N GLN A 469 23.92 1.47 7.32
CA GLN A 469 24.75 0.69 8.23
C GLN A 469 24.44 1.11 9.67
N ARG A 470 24.38 0.14 10.58
CA ARG A 470 24.23 0.44 12.01
C ARG A 470 25.52 1.08 12.51
N LEU A 471 25.38 2.17 13.22
CA LEU A 471 26.51 2.74 13.95
C LEU A 471 26.93 1.77 15.07
N THR A 472 28.22 1.60 15.23
CA THR A 472 28.81 0.79 16.31
C THR A 472 28.97 1.56 17.60
N ALA A 473 29.00 2.90 17.53
CA ALA A 473 29.01 3.85 18.62
C ALA A 473 28.11 5.06 18.29
N PRO A 474 27.68 5.86 19.29
CA PRO A 474 26.98 7.12 19.05
C PRO A 474 27.81 8.05 18.17
N ARG A 475 27.16 8.85 17.30
CA ARG A 475 27.87 9.74 16.36
C ARG A 475 28.84 10.71 17.02
N HIS A 476 28.49 11.25 18.18
CA HIS A 476 29.35 12.19 18.92
C HIS A 476 30.59 11.53 19.50
N GLU A 477 30.64 10.20 19.63
CA GLU A 477 31.81 9.42 20.05
C GLU A 477 32.67 8.98 18.86
N MET A 478 32.18 9.12 17.62
CA MET A 478 32.93 8.71 16.42
C MET A 478 33.88 9.82 16.01
N LYS A 479 35.14 9.46 15.74
CA LYS A 479 36.08 10.38 15.07
C LYS A 479 35.59 10.66 13.67
N GLU A 480 35.54 11.92 13.28
CA GLU A 480 35.38 12.29 11.87
C GLU A 480 36.57 11.77 11.08
N ILE A 481 36.27 10.93 10.09
CA ILE A 481 37.27 10.46 9.15
C ILE A 481 37.15 11.35 7.91
N PRO A 482 38.20 12.12 7.55
CA PRO A 482 38.17 12.99 6.38
C PRO A 482 37.87 12.18 5.11
N HIS A 483 37.11 12.80 4.19
CA HIS A 483 36.80 12.17 2.92
C HIS A 483 38.08 11.93 2.10
N LYS A 484 38.05 10.96 1.20
CA LYS A 484 39.14 10.40 0.39
C LYS A 484 40.30 11.35 0.03
N ASN A 485 40.01 12.59 -0.31
CA ASN A 485 41.03 13.56 -0.72
C ASN A 485 41.66 14.35 0.45
N ARG A 486 41.11 14.27 1.67
CA ARG A 486 41.63 14.97 2.85
C ARG A 486 42.60 14.12 3.66
N TYR A 487 42.61 12.80 3.45
CA TYR A 487 43.57 11.90 4.11
C TYR A 487 45.03 12.18 3.78
N ARG A 488 45.30 12.80 2.61
CA ARG A 488 46.66 13.11 2.18
C ARG A 488 47.20 14.41 2.70
N ALA A 489 46.35 15.29 3.23
CA ALA A 489 46.77 16.59 3.75
C ALA A 489 47.23 16.55 5.23
N GLU A 490 46.85 15.48 5.97
CA GLU A 490 47.24 15.34 7.39
C GLU A 490 48.53 14.52 7.60
N ASN A 491 49.07 13.89 6.52
CA ASN A 491 50.31 13.11 6.55
C ASN A 491 51.44 13.72 5.74
N SER A 492 51.38 15.00 5.39
CA SER A 492 52.44 15.76 4.71
C SER A 492 53.08 16.79 5.65
#